data_ed265d7751908883cac163905bcc7bff
#
_entry.id   ed265d7751908883cac163905bcc7bff
#
_cell.length_a   1.000
_cell.length_b   1.000
_cell.length_c   1.000
_cell.angle_alpha   90.00
_cell.angle_beta   90.00
_cell.angle_gamma   90.00
#
_symmetry.space_group_name_H-M   'P 1'
#
loop_
_entity.id
_entity.type
_entity.pdbx_description
1 polymer ?
#
loop_
_entity_poly.entity_id
_entity_poly.type
_entity_poly.pdbx_seq_one_letter_code
_entity_poly.pdbx_strand_id
1 'polypeptide(L)'
;MGLLKKNSKIEQQTPAKKEEPFKTDLKKLKLLVTVVNRKKTEFYLDYLTGFDVTFQTAVAGQGTATSDTMYLLGLADSDKSVIFSVLREDKAEDAMMGLEEKFHTLRGGKGIAFTIPMTGVIGVAIYRFLSNNRK
;
A
#
# COMPACT_ATOMS: atom_id res chain seq x y z
N MET A 1 28.90 1.94 -44.07
CA MET A 1 29.79 2.18 -42.93
C MET A 1 29.18 3.09 -41.91
N GLY A 2 28.73 4.26 -42.33
CA GLY A 2 28.14 5.21 -41.39
C GLY A 2 26.86 4.71 -40.75
N LEU A 3 26.12 3.88 -41.43
CA LEU A 3 24.87 3.37 -40.91
C LEU A 3 25.07 2.48 -39.71
N LEU A 4 26.12 1.65 -39.75
CA LEU A 4 26.40 0.76 -38.64
C LEU A 4 26.78 1.51 -37.39
N LYS A 5 27.53 2.59 -37.53
CA LYS A 5 27.91 3.39 -36.40
C LYS A 5 26.71 4.07 -35.74
N LYS A 6 25.78 4.52 -36.55
CA LYS A 6 24.57 5.16 -36.04
C LYS A 6 23.73 4.17 -35.22
N ASN A 7 23.62 2.98 -35.70
CA ASN A 7 22.84 2.00 -34.98
C ASN A 7 23.47 1.67 -33.64
N SER A 8 24.78 1.56 -33.61
CA SER A 8 25.47 1.29 -32.35
C SER A 8 25.24 2.39 -31.34
N LYS A 9 25.26 3.61 -31.79
CA LYS A 9 25.04 4.73 -30.88
C LYS A 9 23.65 4.73 -30.27
N ILE A 10 22.66 4.42 -31.09
CA ILE A 10 21.29 4.37 -30.62
C ILE A 10 21.11 3.31 -29.55
N GLU A 11 21.71 2.16 -29.77
CA GLU A 11 21.59 1.07 -28.82
C GLU A 11 22.26 1.37 -27.49
N GLN A 12 23.34 2.11 -27.52
CA GLN A 12 24.06 2.41 -26.31
C GLN A 12 23.37 3.46 -25.44
N GLN A 13 22.59 4.32 -26.07
CA GLN A 13 21.95 5.40 -25.31
C GLN A 13 20.75 4.96 -24.52
N THR A 14 20.06 3.94 -24.99
CA THR A 14 18.75 3.64 -24.46
C THR A 14 18.74 3.04 -23.06
N PRO A 15 19.59 2.08 -22.71
CA PRO A 15 19.47 1.44 -21.42
C PRO A 15 20.01 2.23 -20.26
N ALA A 16 21.01 3.05 -20.47
CA ALA A 16 21.74 3.68 -19.37
C ALA A 16 20.96 4.81 -18.70
N LYS A 17 20.13 5.51 -19.45
CA LYS A 17 19.47 6.70 -18.92
C LYS A 17 18.29 6.40 -18.03
N LYS A 18 17.70 5.22 -18.15
CA LYS A 18 16.42 4.98 -17.53
C LYS A 18 16.52 4.56 -16.08
N GLU A 19 17.61 4.01 -15.67
CA GLU A 19 17.66 3.35 -14.38
C GLU A 19 18.19 4.21 -13.27
N GLU A 20 19.14 5.07 -13.55
CA GLU A 20 19.77 5.81 -12.49
C GLU A 20 18.87 6.82 -11.79
N PRO A 21 18.15 7.70 -12.51
CA PRO A 21 17.28 8.63 -11.81
C PRO A 21 16.21 7.94 -11.00
N PHE A 22 15.76 6.78 -11.48
CA PHE A 22 14.73 6.06 -10.80
C PHE A 22 15.22 5.51 -9.46
N LYS A 23 16.45 5.05 -9.40
CA LYS A 23 16.99 4.50 -8.17
C LYS A 23 17.26 5.56 -7.12
N THR A 24 17.69 6.73 -7.53
CA THR A 24 18.07 7.77 -6.58
C THR A 24 16.87 8.41 -5.90
N ASP A 25 15.73 8.40 -6.56
CA ASP A 25 14.53 9.05 -6.03
C ASP A 25 13.56 8.08 -5.39
N LEU A 26 14.00 6.88 -5.08
CA LEU A 26 13.11 5.88 -4.52
C LEU A 26 12.62 6.30 -3.14
N LYS A 27 11.35 6.55 -3.06
CA LYS A 27 10.68 6.66 -1.78
C LYS A 27 10.28 5.27 -1.36
N LYS A 28 10.51 4.97 -0.11
CA LYS A 28 10.11 3.66 0.39
C LYS A 28 8.60 3.57 0.43
N LEU A 29 8.09 2.51 -0.13
CA LEU A 29 6.67 2.23 -0.14
C LEU A 29 6.38 1.09 0.81
N LYS A 30 5.22 1.15 1.42
CA LYS A 30 4.69 0.09 2.27
C LYS A 30 3.33 -0.32 1.78
N LEU A 31 3.04 -1.59 1.95
CA LEU A 31 1.69 -2.10 1.79
C LEU A 31 1.09 -2.18 3.19
N LEU A 32 0.07 -1.41 3.43
CA LEU A 32 -0.67 -1.44 4.69
C LEU A 32 -1.86 -2.36 4.50
N VAL A 33 -1.94 -3.38 5.33
CA VAL A 33 -3.05 -4.33 5.32
C VAL A 33 -3.88 -4.07 6.58
N THR A 34 -5.16 -3.81 6.38
CA THR A 34 -6.08 -3.50 7.46
C THR A 34 -7.25 -4.47 7.40
N VAL A 35 -7.49 -5.21 8.48
CA VAL A 35 -8.58 -6.17 8.56
C VAL A 35 -9.58 -5.65 9.57
N VAL A 36 -10.80 -5.41 9.11
CA VAL A 36 -11.83 -4.77 9.93
C VAL A 36 -13.17 -5.46 9.69
N ASN A 37 -14.14 -5.10 10.50
CA ASN A 37 -15.52 -5.53 10.31
C ASN A 37 -16.02 -4.99 8.97
N ARG A 38 -16.71 -5.84 8.21
CA ARG A 38 -17.21 -5.43 6.88
C ARG A 38 -18.08 -4.19 6.94
N LYS A 39 -18.83 -4.03 8.01
CA LYS A 39 -19.69 -2.86 8.15
C LYS A 39 -18.92 -1.55 8.28
N LYS A 40 -17.65 -1.62 8.63
CA LYS A 40 -16.81 -0.44 8.78
C LYS A 40 -15.88 -0.19 7.60
N THR A 41 -16.04 -0.96 6.52
CA THR A 41 -15.15 -0.85 5.36
C THR A 41 -15.09 0.58 4.81
N GLU A 42 -16.25 1.17 4.55
CA GLU A 42 -16.31 2.51 4.00
C GLU A 42 -15.63 3.53 4.91
N PHE A 43 -15.86 3.40 6.21
CA PHE A 43 -15.23 4.31 7.16
C PHE A 43 -13.72 4.24 7.07
N TYR A 44 -13.15 3.04 7.06
CA TYR A 44 -11.70 2.91 7.06
C TYR A 44 -11.08 3.24 5.71
N LEU A 45 -11.77 2.94 4.62
CA LEU A 45 -11.31 3.38 3.31
C LEU A 45 -11.19 4.91 3.26
N ASP A 46 -12.23 5.57 3.72
CA ASP A 46 -12.26 7.03 3.74
C ASP A 46 -11.20 7.60 4.68
N TYR A 47 -11.09 7.02 5.86
CA TYR A 47 -10.12 7.48 6.84
C TYR A 47 -8.69 7.38 6.33
N LEU A 48 -8.36 6.28 5.66
CA LEU A 48 -7.02 6.04 5.17
C LEU A 48 -6.62 6.97 4.03
N THR A 49 -7.58 7.50 3.28
CA THR A 49 -7.23 8.45 2.21
C THR A 49 -6.53 9.69 2.73
N GLY A 50 -6.71 10.02 4.01
CA GLY A 50 -6.04 11.17 4.60
C GLY A 50 -4.54 11.02 4.76
N PHE A 51 -4.00 9.84 4.50
CA PHE A 51 -2.56 9.57 4.62
C PHE A 51 -1.87 9.46 3.26
N ASP A 52 -2.39 10.11 2.26
CA ASP A 52 -1.81 10.14 0.90
C ASP A 52 -1.71 8.75 0.30
N VAL A 53 -2.70 7.92 0.53
CA VAL A 53 -2.77 6.60 -0.09
C VAL A 53 -2.95 6.78 -1.59
N THR A 54 -2.10 6.11 -2.36
CA THR A 54 -2.11 6.24 -3.82
C THR A 54 -2.84 5.10 -4.51
N PHE A 55 -2.95 3.97 -3.86
CA PHE A 55 -3.73 2.85 -4.36
C PHE A 55 -4.39 2.17 -3.18
N GLN A 56 -5.65 1.81 -3.34
CA GLN A 56 -6.39 1.19 -2.25
C GLN A 56 -7.46 0.29 -2.82
N THR A 57 -7.61 -0.87 -2.23
CA THR A 57 -8.67 -1.81 -2.59
C THR A 57 -9.12 -2.56 -1.35
N ALA A 58 -10.33 -3.01 -1.35
CA ALA A 58 -10.88 -3.80 -0.25
C ALA A 58 -11.44 -5.11 -0.80
N VAL A 59 -11.19 -6.18 -0.06
CA VAL A 59 -11.65 -7.51 -0.41
C VAL A 59 -12.45 -8.07 0.75
N ALA A 60 -13.62 -8.61 0.45
CA ALA A 60 -14.44 -9.26 1.45
C ALA A 60 -13.84 -10.61 1.81
N GLY A 61 -13.94 -10.97 3.08
CA GLY A 61 -13.39 -12.22 3.54
C GLY A 61 -14.15 -12.73 4.76
N GLN A 62 -13.79 -13.93 5.17
CA GLN A 62 -14.32 -14.51 6.38
C GLN A 62 -13.17 -14.98 7.25
N GLY A 63 -13.34 -14.80 8.57
CA GLY A 63 -12.36 -15.30 9.50
C GLY A 63 -12.40 -16.80 9.57
N THR A 64 -11.23 -17.41 9.65
CA THR A 64 -11.09 -18.86 9.78
C THR A 64 -10.61 -19.26 11.17
N ALA A 65 -10.30 -18.29 12.02
CA ALA A 65 -9.87 -18.57 13.39
C ALA A 65 -11.04 -19.09 14.22
N THR A 66 -10.70 -19.73 15.34
CA THR A 66 -11.73 -20.22 16.27
C THR A 66 -12.48 -19.03 16.86
N SER A 67 -13.68 -19.30 17.35
CA SER A 67 -14.52 -18.25 17.94
C SER A 67 -13.80 -17.52 19.07
N ASP A 68 -13.05 -18.26 19.89
CA ASP A 68 -12.34 -17.66 21.02
C ASP A 68 -11.25 -16.70 20.54
N THR A 69 -10.47 -17.11 19.54
CA THR A 69 -9.43 -16.27 18.98
C THR A 69 -10.02 -15.03 18.32
N MET A 70 -11.10 -15.20 17.58
CA MET A 70 -11.78 -14.08 16.94
C MET A 70 -12.27 -13.08 17.98
N TYR A 71 -12.82 -13.58 19.07
CA TYR A 71 -13.33 -12.73 20.13
C TYR A 71 -12.19 -11.93 20.77
N LEU A 72 -11.07 -12.58 21.05
CA LEU A 72 -9.92 -11.92 21.65
C LEU A 72 -9.37 -10.81 20.77
N LEU A 73 -9.41 -11.00 19.46
CA LEU A 73 -8.96 -9.99 18.51
C LEU A 73 -10.00 -8.91 18.26
N GLY A 74 -11.18 -9.03 18.85
CA GLY A 74 -12.25 -8.09 18.59
C GLY A 74 -12.91 -8.29 17.24
N LEU A 75 -12.74 -9.46 16.66
CA LEU A 75 -13.25 -9.80 15.32
C LEU A 75 -14.23 -10.97 15.42
N ALA A 76 -15.12 -10.91 16.40
CA ALA A 76 -16.08 -12.00 16.66
C ALA A 76 -17.02 -12.25 15.48
N ASP A 77 -17.30 -11.21 14.70
CA ASP A 77 -18.12 -11.34 13.50
C ASP A 77 -17.28 -11.94 12.38
N SER A 78 -17.82 -12.92 11.68
CA SER A 78 -17.07 -13.60 10.62
C SER A 78 -16.90 -12.75 9.36
N ASP A 79 -17.74 -11.75 9.17
CA ASP A 79 -17.70 -10.93 7.96
C ASP A 79 -16.65 -9.84 8.09
N LYS A 80 -15.57 -10.00 7.36
CA LYS A 80 -14.44 -9.10 7.41
C LYS A 80 -14.22 -8.41 6.06
N SER A 81 -13.54 -7.29 6.10
CA SER A 81 -12.93 -6.68 4.93
C SER A 81 -11.44 -6.60 5.14
N VAL A 82 -10.70 -6.92 4.11
CA VAL A 82 -9.26 -6.74 4.09
C VAL A 82 -8.97 -5.59 3.15
N ILE A 83 -8.41 -4.53 3.68
CA ILE A 83 -8.09 -3.32 2.92
C ILE A 83 -6.59 -3.33 2.65
N PHE A 84 -6.24 -3.20 1.37
CA PHE A 84 -4.85 -3.07 0.94
C PHE A 84 -4.63 -1.64 0.52
N SER A 85 -3.67 -0.98 1.14
CA SER A 85 -3.37 0.42 0.85
C SER A 85 -1.87 0.56 0.60
N VAL A 86 -1.51 1.22 -0.48
CA VAL A 86 -0.11 1.51 -0.77
C VAL A 86 0.17 2.96 -0.42
N LEU A 87 1.19 3.18 0.39
CA LEU A 87 1.54 4.53 0.83
C LEU A 87 3.03 4.59 1.16
N ARG A 88 3.53 5.83 1.29
CA ARG A 88 4.94 6.02 1.62
C ARG A 88 5.19 5.63 3.07
N GLU A 89 6.43 5.25 3.34
CA GLU A 89 6.82 4.75 4.65
C GLU A 89 6.54 5.77 5.76
N ASP A 90 6.82 7.05 5.51
CA ASP A 90 6.60 8.08 6.50
C ASP A 90 5.12 8.25 6.85
N LYS A 91 4.26 8.08 5.85
CA LYS A 91 2.82 8.15 6.08
C LYS A 91 2.28 6.87 6.70
N ALA A 92 2.94 5.75 6.47
CA ALA A 92 2.50 4.48 7.00
C ALA A 92 2.52 4.46 8.53
N GLU A 93 3.54 5.05 9.13
CA GLU A 93 3.61 5.11 10.58
C GLU A 93 2.47 5.93 11.16
N ASP A 94 2.19 7.09 10.56
CA ASP A 94 1.07 7.93 11.00
C ASP A 94 -0.25 7.19 10.84
N ALA A 95 -0.42 6.46 9.75
CA ALA A 95 -1.63 5.69 9.53
C ALA A 95 -1.80 4.59 10.58
N MET A 96 -0.71 3.91 10.93
CA MET A 96 -0.75 2.87 11.94
C MET A 96 -1.17 3.42 13.29
N MET A 97 -0.62 4.56 13.68
CA MET A 97 -0.99 5.20 14.93
C MET A 97 -2.45 5.62 14.94
N GLY A 98 -2.89 6.18 13.83
CA GLY A 98 -4.29 6.59 13.71
C GLY A 98 -5.25 5.40 13.74
N LEU A 99 -4.87 4.31 13.08
CA LEU A 99 -5.68 3.10 13.10
C LEU A 99 -5.78 2.52 14.51
N GLU A 100 -4.68 2.51 15.23
CA GLU A 100 -4.70 2.02 16.61
C GLU A 100 -5.70 2.80 17.45
N GLU A 101 -5.70 4.11 17.31
CA GLU A 101 -6.64 4.95 18.02
C GLU A 101 -8.08 4.61 17.63
N LYS A 102 -8.34 4.47 16.34
CA LYS A 102 -9.70 4.16 15.87
C LYS A 102 -10.16 2.79 16.34
N PHE A 103 -9.25 1.83 16.38
CA PHE A 103 -9.59 0.49 16.87
C PHE A 103 -10.01 0.52 18.34
N HIS A 104 -9.45 1.44 19.12
CA HIS A 104 -9.76 1.56 20.54
C HIS A 104 -11.00 2.42 20.81
N THR A 105 -11.23 3.43 20.01
CA THR A 105 -12.25 4.43 20.33
C THR A 105 -13.55 4.24 19.56
N LEU A 106 -13.49 3.65 18.37
CA LEU A 106 -14.65 3.53 17.52
C LEU A 106 -15.47 2.31 17.90
N ARG A 107 -16.75 2.50 18.09
CA ARG A 107 -17.64 1.39 18.43
C ARG A 107 -17.74 0.43 17.24
N GLY A 108 -17.44 -0.85 17.50
CA GLY A 108 -17.40 -1.84 16.43
C GLY A 108 -16.29 -1.66 15.44
N GLY A 109 -15.31 -0.82 15.76
CA GLY A 109 -14.23 -0.50 14.86
C GLY A 109 -12.95 -1.26 15.11
N LYS A 110 -12.97 -2.29 15.94
CA LYS A 110 -11.77 -3.08 16.22
C LYS A 110 -11.28 -3.79 14.99
N GLY A 111 -9.98 -3.94 14.89
CA GLY A 111 -9.37 -4.59 13.74
C GLY A 111 -7.92 -4.91 13.96
N ILE A 112 -7.28 -5.30 12.89
CA ILE A 112 -5.85 -5.61 12.85
C ILE A 112 -5.24 -4.82 11.72
N ALA A 113 -4.05 -4.29 11.92
CA ALA A 113 -3.33 -3.61 10.85
C ALA A 113 -1.86 -3.96 10.94
N PHE A 114 -1.25 -4.13 9.78
CA PHE A 114 0.19 -4.38 9.71
C PHE A 114 0.72 -3.86 8.38
N THR A 115 2.02 -3.60 8.34
CA THR A 115 2.66 -3.11 7.12
C THR A 115 3.66 -4.12 6.59
N ILE A 116 3.80 -4.12 5.28
CA ILE A 116 4.76 -4.97 4.57
C ILE A 116 5.62 -4.05 3.71
N PRO A 117 6.96 -4.10 3.84
CA PRO A 117 7.81 -3.30 2.96
C PRO A 117 7.69 -3.78 1.51
N MET A 118 7.62 -2.85 0.60
CA MET A 118 7.64 -3.17 -0.82
C MET A 118 9.09 -3.13 -1.30
N THR A 119 9.56 -4.23 -1.86
CA THR A 119 10.96 -4.36 -2.24
C THR A 119 11.18 -4.27 -3.74
N GLY A 120 10.13 -4.25 -4.54
CA GLY A 120 10.26 -4.15 -5.99
C GLY A 120 9.01 -3.60 -6.62
N VAL A 121 9.19 -2.76 -7.64
CA VAL A 121 8.09 -2.19 -8.43
C VAL A 121 8.53 -2.20 -9.88
N ILE A 122 7.64 -2.63 -10.75
CA ILE A 122 7.92 -2.64 -12.19
C ILE A 122 7.17 -1.50 -12.85
N GLY A 123 7.84 -0.82 -13.76
CA GLY A 123 7.21 0.27 -14.52
C GLY A 123 7.35 1.61 -13.81
N VAL A 124 8.12 2.49 -14.42
CA VAL A 124 8.44 3.78 -13.83
C VAL A 124 7.19 4.62 -13.58
N ALA A 125 6.28 4.62 -14.55
CA ALA A 125 5.06 5.42 -14.42
C ALA A 125 4.19 4.92 -13.25
N ILE A 126 4.11 3.62 -13.08
CA ILE A 126 3.36 3.03 -11.97
C ILE A 126 4.00 3.42 -10.64
N TYR A 127 5.31 3.32 -10.56
CA TYR A 127 6.01 3.67 -9.34
C TYR A 127 5.75 5.12 -8.94
N ARG A 128 5.84 6.03 -9.89
CA ARG A 128 5.61 7.44 -9.61
C ARG A 128 4.20 7.70 -9.09
N PHE A 129 3.25 7.01 -9.66
CA PHE A 129 1.87 7.10 -9.21
C PHE A 129 1.75 6.61 -7.76
N LEU A 130 2.30 5.42 -7.48
CA LEU A 130 2.17 4.81 -6.16
C LEU A 130 2.90 5.61 -5.08
N SER A 131 4.00 6.24 -5.42
CA SER A 131 4.74 7.03 -4.45
C SER A 131 4.23 8.47 -4.34
N ASN A 132 3.20 8.79 -5.08
CA ASN A 132 2.59 10.11 -5.09
C ASN A 132 3.59 11.19 -5.49
N ASN A 133 4.44 10.87 -6.44
CA ASN A 133 5.50 11.76 -6.90
C ASN A 133 5.20 12.19 -8.33
N ARG A 134 4.17 12.98 -8.49
CA ARG A 134 3.65 13.31 -9.82
C ARG A 134 4.24 14.58 -10.41
N LYS A 135 4.90 15.31 -9.69
CA LYS A 135 5.46 16.53 -10.25
C LYS A 135 6.68 16.23 -11.09
#